data_b5ace5a4b3054b78b0b37e22b5bb164c
#
_entry.id   b5ace5a4b3054b78b0b37e22b5bb164c
#
_cell.length_a   1.000
_cell.length_b   1.000
_cell.length_c   1.000
_cell.angle_alpha   90.00
_cell.angle_beta   90.00
_cell.angle_gamma   90.00
#
_symmetry.space_group_name_H-M   'P 1'
#
loop_
_entity.id
_entity.type
_entity.pdbx_description
1 polymer ?
#
loop_
_entity_poly.entity_id
_entity_poly.type
_entity_poly.pdbx_seq_one_letter_code
_entity_poly.pdbx_strand_id
1 'polypeptide(L)'
;FCLSRGLGDVYKRQAYVANEKPKTNGGIVFVMNSCEEGLGNLKGSRALNARYGKRIEQVISFDGYLDGIVGMAVGSLRYKVTVKTAGGHSFADFGNVNAIERLSAIITELYQYKIPAGSAKTTFNVGTISGGTTVNSIAAQAEMLYEMRSDDYACLMDAKAYFEKILEEFKAEGVDVTAELLGERPCGNKENHDPRQTALLAQCADAVENHFGTRPGVYAGSTDCNIPLANGIPAAAIGLCIGAGEHTRGEWIETESLKAGFKVAAELISARFLPEEKGE
;
A
#
# COMPACT_ATOMS: atom_id res chain seq x y z
N PHE A 1 -4.45 -12.14 -9.37
CA PHE A 1 -5.69 -12.48 -8.67
C PHE A 1 -5.47 -12.24 -7.18
N CYS A 2 -5.53 -11.00 -6.74
CA CYS A 2 -5.67 -10.73 -5.32
C CYS A 2 -7.16 -10.79 -4.99
N LEU A 3 -7.65 -11.99 -4.81
CA LEU A 3 -8.87 -12.18 -4.06
C LEU A 3 -8.50 -11.86 -2.62
N SER A 4 -9.12 -10.88 -2.02
CA SER A 4 -9.19 -10.79 -0.58
C SER A 4 -9.56 -12.20 -0.08
N ARG A 5 -8.63 -12.85 0.58
CA ARG A 5 -8.68 -14.29 0.93
C ARG A 5 -9.82 -14.61 1.91
N GLY A 6 -10.48 -13.59 2.43
CA GLY A 6 -11.67 -13.68 3.28
C GLY A 6 -13.00 -13.37 2.60
N LEU A 7 -13.03 -13.14 1.28
CA LEU A 7 -14.25 -12.71 0.58
C LEU A 7 -15.43 -13.66 0.77
N GLY A 8 -15.19 -14.98 0.78
CA GLY A 8 -16.25 -15.97 1.01
C GLY A 8 -16.87 -15.84 2.41
N ASP A 9 -16.08 -15.53 3.42
CA ASP A 9 -16.53 -15.43 4.81
C ASP A 9 -17.20 -14.08 5.08
N VAL A 10 -16.69 -13.00 4.49
CA VAL A 10 -17.34 -11.68 4.48
C VAL A 10 -18.69 -11.76 3.77
N TYR A 11 -18.78 -12.50 2.65
CA TYR A 11 -20.02 -12.70 1.90
C TYR A 11 -21.11 -13.42 2.73
N LYS A 12 -20.72 -14.47 3.45
CA LYS A 12 -21.65 -15.20 4.33
C LYS A 12 -22.16 -14.32 5.46
N ARG A 13 -21.31 -13.45 6.02
CA ARG A 13 -21.69 -12.50 7.06
C ARG A 13 -22.56 -11.37 6.53
N GLN A 14 -22.28 -10.89 5.32
CA GLN A 14 -23.17 -9.95 4.63
C GLN A 14 -24.57 -10.55 4.47
N ALA A 15 -24.67 -11.82 4.03
CA ALA A 15 -25.94 -12.51 3.92
C ALA A 15 -26.65 -12.67 5.28
N TYR A 16 -25.89 -13.01 6.35
CA TYR A 16 -26.43 -13.05 7.70
C TYR A 16 -27.01 -11.70 8.14
N VAL A 17 -26.23 -10.61 8.03
CA VAL A 17 -26.67 -9.26 8.39
C VAL A 17 -27.88 -8.83 7.55
N ALA A 18 -27.92 -9.17 6.26
CA ALA A 18 -29.05 -8.83 5.38
C ALA A 18 -30.33 -9.58 5.76
N ASN A 19 -30.23 -10.84 6.20
CA ASN A 19 -31.37 -11.69 6.57
C ASN A 19 -31.87 -11.39 7.99
N GLU A 20 -30.98 -11.37 8.96
CA GLU A 20 -31.34 -11.24 10.39
C GLU A 20 -31.54 -9.76 10.79
N LYS A 21 -30.97 -8.81 10.03
CA LYS A 21 -31.08 -7.36 10.26
C LYS A 21 -30.81 -6.96 11.74
N PRO A 22 -29.68 -7.40 12.32
CA PRO A 22 -29.38 -7.10 13.71
C PRO A 22 -29.38 -5.59 13.96
N LYS A 23 -29.83 -5.16 15.13
CA LYS A 23 -29.76 -3.75 15.51
C LYS A 23 -28.31 -3.32 15.66
N THR A 24 -27.95 -2.14 15.15
CA THR A 24 -26.62 -1.53 15.27
C THR A 24 -26.76 -0.06 15.63
N ASN A 25 -25.73 0.51 16.28
CA ASN A 25 -25.69 1.97 16.55
C ASN A 25 -25.44 2.82 15.30
N GLY A 26 -25.12 2.20 14.18
CA GLY A 26 -24.82 2.84 12.91
C GLY A 26 -25.08 1.89 11.76
N GLY A 27 -24.60 2.24 10.58
CA GLY A 27 -24.64 1.36 9.42
C GLY A 27 -23.38 0.50 9.30
N ILE A 28 -23.51 -0.70 8.76
CA ILE A 28 -22.39 -1.54 8.34
C ILE A 28 -22.36 -1.53 6.81
N VAL A 29 -21.20 -1.19 6.23
CA VAL A 29 -20.99 -1.20 4.79
C VAL A 29 -20.00 -2.30 4.45
N PHE A 30 -20.45 -3.28 3.68
CA PHE A 30 -19.58 -4.30 3.11
C PHE A 30 -19.09 -3.84 1.75
N VAL A 31 -17.77 -3.82 1.57
CA VAL A 31 -17.13 -3.32 0.36
C VAL A 31 -16.35 -4.44 -0.32
N MET A 32 -16.73 -4.75 -1.54
CA MET A 32 -15.94 -5.59 -2.45
C MET A 32 -15.01 -4.66 -3.21
N ASN A 33 -13.79 -4.49 -2.70
CA ASN A 33 -12.85 -3.50 -3.19
C ASN A 33 -12.09 -3.97 -4.45
N SER A 34 -11.54 -3.01 -5.18
CA SER A 34 -10.69 -3.23 -6.34
C SER A 34 -9.60 -2.16 -6.44
N CYS A 35 -8.57 -2.45 -7.26
CA CYS A 35 -7.45 -1.53 -7.48
C CYS A 35 -6.65 -1.23 -6.20
N GLU A 36 -6.53 -2.18 -5.27
CA GLU A 36 -5.60 -2.10 -4.16
C GLU A 36 -4.18 -2.28 -4.67
N GLU A 37 -3.93 -3.28 -5.49
CA GLU A 37 -2.61 -3.71 -5.93
C GLU A 37 -1.90 -2.74 -6.88
N GLY A 38 -0.57 -2.72 -6.79
CA GLY A 38 0.35 -2.12 -7.73
C GLY A 38 0.02 -0.68 -8.10
N LEU A 39 -0.19 -0.43 -9.39
CA LEU A 39 -0.56 0.88 -9.94
C LEU A 39 -2.07 1.19 -9.82
N GLY A 40 -2.87 0.31 -9.23
CA GLY A 40 -4.27 0.57 -8.90
C GLY A 40 -4.43 1.74 -7.92
N ASN A 41 -3.40 2.03 -7.14
CA ASN A 41 -3.27 3.23 -6.29
C ASN A 41 -4.44 3.46 -5.34
N LEU A 42 -5.00 2.38 -4.76
CA LEU A 42 -6.08 2.41 -3.78
C LEU A 42 -7.38 3.09 -4.29
N LYS A 43 -7.68 2.99 -5.58
CA LYS A 43 -8.85 3.68 -6.18
C LYS A 43 -10.16 3.34 -5.47
N GLY A 44 -10.34 2.08 -5.07
CA GLY A 44 -11.54 1.64 -4.36
C GLY A 44 -11.63 2.26 -2.96
N SER A 45 -10.56 2.25 -2.18
CA SER A 45 -10.51 2.87 -0.86
C SER A 45 -10.72 4.39 -0.94
N ARG A 46 -10.15 5.06 -1.93
CA ARG A 46 -10.40 6.49 -2.21
C ARG A 46 -11.86 6.77 -2.53
N ALA A 47 -12.48 5.94 -3.37
CA ALA A 47 -13.88 6.06 -3.72
C ALA A 47 -14.81 5.85 -2.50
N LEU A 48 -14.49 4.87 -1.66
CA LEU A 48 -15.18 4.62 -0.39
C LEU A 48 -15.11 5.85 0.52
N ASN A 49 -13.90 6.38 0.72
CA ASN A 49 -13.68 7.57 1.54
C ASN A 49 -14.38 8.81 0.96
N ALA A 50 -14.34 9.00 -0.35
CA ALA A 50 -15.05 10.11 -1.01
C ALA A 50 -16.58 10.02 -0.82
N ARG A 51 -17.15 8.81 -0.87
CA ARG A 51 -18.59 8.60 -0.76
C ARG A 51 -19.11 8.74 0.67
N TYR A 52 -18.39 8.18 1.64
CA TYR A 52 -18.85 8.10 3.04
C TYR A 52 -18.13 9.08 3.96
N GLY A 53 -16.85 9.37 3.72
CA GLY A 53 -16.07 10.40 4.40
C GLY A 53 -16.22 10.37 5.92
N LYS A 54 -16.62 11.50 6.48
CA LYS A 54 -16.79 11.69 7.94
C LYS A 54 -17.85 10.78 8.60
N ARG A 55 -18.64 10.05 7.82
CA ARG A 55 -19.60 9.06 8.36
C ARG A 55 -18.95 7.72 8.68
N ILE A 56 -17.69 7.52 8.28
CA ILE A 56 -16.93 6.31 8.59
C ILE A 56 -16.35 6.46 9.98
N GLU A 57 -16.72 5.59 10.89
CA GLU A 57 -16.20 5.56 12.26
C GLU A 57 -14.90 4.75 12.32
N GLN A 58 -14.83 3.66 11.56
CA GLN A 58 -13.67 2.79 11.44
C GLN A 58 -13.73 1.93 10.17
N VAL A 59 -12.59 1.38 9.79
CA VAL A 59 -12.45 0.44 8.66
C VAL A 59 -11.70 -0.81 9.12
N ILE A 60 -12.21 -1.98 8.77
CA ILE A 60 -11.49 -3.25 8.88
C ILE A 60 -11.36 -3.80 7.45
N SER A 61 -10.13 -3.94 6.99
CA SER A 61 -9.80 -4.59 5.73
C SER A 61 -9.38 -6.03 6.01
N PHE A 62 -9.95 -6.98 5.26
CA PHE A 62 -9.54 -8.38 5.36
C PHE A 62 -8.55 -8.68 4.25
N ASP A 63 -7.27 -8.64 4.59
CA ASP A 63 -6.14 -8.79 3.65
C ASP A 63 -4.90 -9.33 4.37
N GLY A 64 -4.08 -10.11 3.67
CA GLY A 64 -2.89 -10.73 4.24
C GLY A 64 -3.15 -12.04 4.99
N TYR A 65 -2.29 -12.35 5.95
CA TYR A 65 -2.32 -13.58 6.76
C TYR A 65 -2.64 -13.30 8.23
N LEU A 66 -3.03 -14.34 8.97
CA LEU A 66 -3.42 -14.26 10.41
C LEU A 66 -2.26 -13.92 11.36
N ASP A 67 -1.03 -13.89 10.90
CA ASP A 67 0.18 -13.67 11.68
C ASP A 67 0.44 -12.20 12.06
N GLY A 68 -0.31 -11.26 11.46
CA GLY A 68 -0.12 -9.84 11.74
C GLY A 68 -1.30 -8.95 11.43
N ILE A 69 -1.23 -7.74 11.99
CA ILE A 69 -2.21 -6.67 11.76
C ILE A 69 -1.48 -5.45 11.22
N VAL A 70 -1.90 -4.95 10.06
CA VAL A 70 -1.45 -3.64 9.58
C VAL A 70 -2.24 -2.56 10.28
N GLY A 71 -1.60 -1.86 11.21
CA GLY A 71 -2.20 -0.79 12.00
C GLY A 71 -1.62 0.60 11.75
N MET A 72 -0.58 0.69 10.92
CA MET A 72 0.07 1.93 10.50
C MET A 72 0.27 1.92 8.98
N ALA A 73 0.00 3.04 8.33
CA ALA A 73 0.11 3.13 6.88
C ALA A 73 1.53 3.52 6.43
N VAL A 74 2.13 2.68 5.59
CA VAL A 74 3.34 3.02 4.84
C VAL A 74 2.95 3.78 3.58
N GLY A 75 3.38 5.04 3.49
CA GLY A 75 3.20 5.85 2.29
C GLY A 75 4.15 5.45 1.18
N SER A 76 3.78 5.76 -0.06
CA SER A 76 4.66 5.55 -1.21
C SER A 76 4.44 6.57 -2.32
N LEU A 77 5.53 6.88 -3.02
CA LEU A 77 5.53 7.65 -4.25
C LEU A 77 6.16 6.82 -5.36
N ARG A 78 5.48 6.71 -6.49
CA ARG A 78 5.93 5.92 -7.64
C ARG A 78 6.03 6.81 -8.86
N TYR A 79 7.19 6.83 -9.48
CA TYR A 79 7.48 7.66 -10.64
C TYR A 79 7.93 6.82 -11.84
N LYS A 80 7.53 7.26 -13.04
CA LYS A 80 8.17 6.92 -14.29
C LYS A 80 9.11 8.06 -14.63
N VAL A 81 10.41 7.78 -14.72
CA VAL A 81 11.43 8.76 -15.16
C VAL A 81 11.83 8.40 -16.57
N THR A 82 11.81 9.38 -17.47
CA THR A 82 12.15 9.21 -18.88
C THR A 82 13.23 10.22 -19.24
N VAL A 83 14.31 9.73 -19.84
CA VAL A 83 15.39 10.54 -20.44
C VAL A 83 15.27 10.45 -21.95
N LYS A 84 15.37 11.59 -22.65
CA LYS A 84 15.39 11.67 -24.10
C LYS A 84 16.65 12.38 -24.60
N THR A 85 17.13 11.95 -25.75
CA THR A 85 18.30 12.52 -26.43
C THR A 85 18.14 12.48 -27.95
N ALA A 86 19.03 13.06 -28.68
CA ALA A 86 19.02 12.96 -30.15
C ALA A 86 19.24 11.53 -30.65
N GLY A 87 19.97 10.71 -29.88
CA GLY A 87 20.39 9.39 -30.34
C GLY A 87 21.42 9.46 -31.48
N GLY A 88 21.50 8.39 -32.29
CA GLY A 88 22.35 8.34 -33.46
C GLY A 88 22.98 6.98 -33.73
N HIS A 89 23.83 6.90 -34.73
CA HIS A 89 24.65 5.72 -35.05
C HIS A 89 25.90 5.70 -34.16
N SER A 90 26.17 4.61 -33.48
CA SER A 90 27.21 4.52 -32.42
C SER A 90 28.61 4.88 -32.87
N PHE A 91 28.94 4.71 -34.18
CA PHE A 91 30.22 5.08 -34.76
C PHE A 91 30.19 6.44 -35.48
N ALA A 92 29.17 6.67 -36.34
CA ALA A 92 29.08 7.89 -37.13
C ALA A 92 28.79 9.14 -36.28
N ASP A 93 27.93 9.00 -35.29
CA ASP A 93 27.49 10.09 -34.40
C ASP A 93 28.13 9.97 -32.99
N PHE A 94 29.33 9.37 -32.93
CA PHE A 94 30.05 9.21 -31.66
C PHE A 94 30.28 10.57 -30.98
N GLY A 95 29.91 10.68 -29.73
CA GLY A 95 29.91 11.93 -28.95
C GLY A 95 28.51 12.49 -28.67
N ASN A 96 27.48 12.02 -29.37
CA ASN A 96 26.11 12.32 -28.98
C ASN A 96 25.77 11.73 -27.60
N VAL A 97 24.92 12.43 -26.86
CA VAL A 97 24.46 11.99 -25.54
C VAL A 97 23.61 10.73 -25.67
N ASN A 98 23.89 9.75 -24.82
CA ASN A 98 23.18 8.48 -24.79
C ASN A 98 22.17 8.48 -23.61
N ALA A 99 20.89 8.27 -23.92
CA ALA A 99 19.83 8.28 -22.91
C ALA A 99 20.02 7.20 -21.83
N ILE A 100 20.52 6.00 -22.19
CA ILE A 100 20.80 4.93 -21.21
C ILE A 100 21.94 5.37 -20.27
N GLU A 101 22.98 5.99 -20.78
CA GLU A 101 24.11 6.46 -19.99
C GLU A 101 23.65 7.54 -19.01
N ARG A 102 22.90 8.55 -19.47
CA ARG A 102 22.35 9.60 -18.59
C ARG A 102 21.39 9.04 -17.52
N LEU A 103 20.51 8.12 -17.90
CA LEU A 103 19.61 7.48 -16.92
C LEU A 103 20.40 6.67 -15.89
N SER A 104 21.47 5.97 -16.31
CA SER A 104 22.33 5.23 -15.39
C SER A 104 23.05 6.15 -14.40
N ALA A 105 23.48 7.34 -14.84
CA ALA A 105 24.08 8.35 -13.99
C ALA A 105 23.05 8.87 -12.95
N ILE A 106 21.83 9.19 -13.38
CA ILE A 106 20.72 9.57 -12.47
C ILE A 106 20.49 8.46 -11.42
N ILE A 107 20.42 7.21 -11.82
CA ILE A 107 20.25 6.08 -10.90
C ILE A 107 21.39 6.05 -9.88
N THR A 108 22.63 6.20 -10.33
CA THR A 108 23.81 6.20 -9.45
C THR A 108 23.70 7.30 -8.39
N GLU A 109 23.31 8.52 -8.77
CA GLU A 109 23.13 9.62 -7.82
C GLU A 109 21.94 9.38 -6.88
N LEU A 110 20.81 8.86 -7.37
CA LEU A 110 19.68 8.52 -6.49
C LEU A 110 20.05 7.51 -5.40
N TYR A 111 20.93 6.55 -5.70
CA TYR A 111 21.42 5.57 -4.71
C TYR A 111 22.48 6.13 -3.75
N GLN A 112 22.91 7.38 -3.90
CA GLN A 112 23.73 8.09 -2.90
C GLN A 112 22.90 8.66 -1.75
N TYR A 113 21.57 8.69 -1.86
CA TYR A 113 20.72 9.16 -0.78
C TYR A 113 21.01 8.45 0.54
N LYS A 114 21.27 9.22 1.58
CA LYS A 114 21.55 8.71 2.92
C LYS A 114 20.32 8.96 3.79
N ILE A 115 19.65 7.89 4.15
CA ILE A 115 18.53 7.96 5.11
C ILE A 115 19.10 8.45 6.44
N PRO A 116 18.59 9.56 7.02
CA PRO A 116 19.10 10.09 8.26
C PRO A 116 19.04 9.06 9.41
N ALA A 117 20.08 9.00 10.24
CA ALA A 117 20.11 8.07 11.36
C ALA A 117 18.96 8.35 12.35
N GLY A 118 18.31 7.31 12.83
CA GLY A 118 17.14 7.42 13.73
C GLY A 118 15.84 7.78 13.03
N SER A 119 15.84 7.93 11.69
CA SER A 119 14.63 8.11 10.91
C SER A 119 13.72 6.88 10.93
N ALA A 120 12.46 7.10 10.63
CA ALA A 120 11.51 6.05 10.34
C ALA A 120 11.98 5.17 9.16
N LYS A 121 11.47 3.95 9.08
CA LYS A 121 11.84 3.03 7.98
C LYS A 121 11.49 3.68 6.65
N THR A 122 12.52 4.07 5.91
CA THR A 122 12.42 4.67 4.58
C THR A 122 13.16 3.80 3.58
N THR A 123 12.59 3.58 2.43
CA THR A 123 13.17 2.75 1.36
C THR A 123 12.97 3.41 0.02
N PHE A 124 13.83 3.10 -0.94
CA PHE A 124 13.69 3.50 -2.34
C PHE A 124 14.21 2.39 -3.25
N ASN A 125 13.68 2.32 -4.45
CA ASN A 125 14.05 1.27 -5.39
C ASN A 125 13.79 1.67 -6.83
N VAL A 126 14.73 1.32 -7.73
CA VAL A 126 14.49 1.26 -9.17
C VAL A 126 14.01 -0.15 -9.49
N GLY A 127 12.71 -0.31 -9.74
CA GLY A 127 12.09 -1.62 -9.97
C GLY A 127 12.22 -2.13 -11.41
N THR A 128 12.29 -1.20 -12.38
CA THR A 128 12.48 -1.54 -13.79
C THR A 128 13.33 -0.48 -14.48
N ILE A 129 14.04 -0.91 -15.53
CA ILE A 129 14.78 -0.03 -16.45
C ILE A 129 14.61 -0.57 -17.86
N SER A 130 14.44 0.31 -18.85
CA SER A 130 14.41 -0.04 -20.28
C SER A 130 14.95 1.10 -21.12
N GLY A 131 15.43 0.80 -22.32
CA GLY A 131 15.94 1.83 -23.23
C GLY A 131 16.72 1.27 -24.42
N GLY A 132 16.95 2.13 -25.42
CA GLY A 132 17.67 1.80 -26.63
C GLY A 132 16.88 0.89 -27.58
N THR A 133 17.50 0.54 -28.71
CA THR A 133 16.93 -0.29 -29.76
C THR A 133 17.86 -1.40 -30.23
N THR A 134 19.09 -1.04 -30.59
CA THR A 134 20.10 -1.99 -31.11
C THR A 134 21.47 -1.65 -30.55
N VAL A 135 22.41 -2.62 -30.60
CA VAL A 135 23.78 -2.45 -30.06
C VAL A 135 24.59 -1.36 -30.75
N ASN A 136 24.30 -1.06 -32.01
CA ASN A 136 25.02 -0.06 -32.82
C ASN A 136 24.27 1.29 -32.91
N SER A 137 23.31 1.55 -32.05
CA SER A 137 22.62 2.84 -31.89
C SER A 137 22.96 3.50 -30.57
N ILE A 138 23.13 4.81 -30.56
CA ILE A 138 23.09 5.65 -29.36
C ILE A 138 21.65 5.76 -28.96
N ALA A 139 21.31 5.37 -27.72
CA ALA A 139 19.93 5.34 -27.27
C ALA A 139 19.33 6.76 -27.24
N ALA A 140 18.23 6.94 -27.98
CA ALA A 140 17.45 8.18 -27.98
C ALA A 140 16.47 8.31 -26.81
N GLN A 141 16.12 7.19 -26.18
CA GLN A 141 15.24 7.17 -25.01
C GLN A 141 15.61 6.04 -24.06
N ALA A 142 15.51 6.34 -22.78
CA ALA A 142 15.56 5.35 -21.70
C ALA A 142 14.58 5.75 -20.60
N GLU A 143 14.05 4.76 -19.88
CA GLU A 143 13.09 4.99 -18.80
C GLU A 143 13.29 4.03 -17.64
N MET A 144 12.88 4.46 -16.44
CA MET A 144 12.85 3.63 -15.25
C MET A 144 11.54 3.84 -14.49
N LEU A 145 11.15 2.83 -13.70
CA LEU A 145 10.16 2.96 -12.64
C LEU A 145 10.88 3.04 -11.30
N TYR A 146 10.64 4.12 -10.58
CA TYR A 146 11.26 4.42 -9.30
C TYR A 146 10.21 4.55 -8.21
N GLU A 147 10.47 3.96 -7.05
CA GLU A 147 9.57 3.99 -5.90
C GLU A 147 10.31 4.47 -4.66
N MET A 148 9.63 5.29 -3.86
CA MET A 148 10.04 5.65 -2.49
C MET A 148 8.93 5.26 -1.54
N ARG A 149 9.29 4.74 -0.34
CA ARG A 149 8.34 4.40 0.72
C ARG A 149 8.84 4.87 2.07
N SER A 150 7.91 5.26 2.96
CA SER A 150 8.21 5.48 4.37
C SER A 150 6.96 5.25 5.22
N ASP A 151 7.17 4.86 6.48
CA ASP A 151 6.13 4.83 7.49
C ASP A 151 5.98 6.19 8.22
N ASP A 152 6.71 7.21 7.73
CA ASP A 152 6.68 8.59 8.22
C ASP A 152 6.61 9.59 7.06
N TYR A 153 5.68 10.55 7.15
CA TYR A 153 5.44 11.51 6.07
C TYR A 153 6.63 12.45 5.83
N ALA A 154 7.26 12.92 6.90
CA ALA A 154 8.40 13.85 6.76
C ALA A 154 9.59 13.16 6.09
N CYS A 155 9.87 11.91 6.48
CA CYS A 155 10.92 11.10 5.86
C CYS A 155 10.61 10.78 4.39
N LEU A 156 9.34 10.55 4.03
CA LEU A 156 8.94 10.35 2.63
C LEU A 156 9.15 11.62 1.81
N MET A 157 8.82 12.79 2.37
CA MET A 157 9.01 14.08 1.70
C MET A 157 10.49 14.46 1.56
N ASP A 158 11.33 14.10 2.52
CA ASP A 158 12.77 14.29 2.42
C ASP A 158 13.37 13.45 1.28
N ALA A 159 12.98 12.17 1.18
CA ALA A 159 13.38 11.32 0.06
C ALA A 159 12.88 11.87 -1.29
N LYS A 160 11.66 12.40 -1.34
CA LYS A 160 11.12 13.08 -2.53
C LYS A 160 11.93 14.32 -2.90
N ALA A 161 12.25 15.16 -1.92
CA ALA A 161 13.03 16.36 -2.17
C ALA A 161 14.43 16.04 -2.72
N TYR A 162 15.07 14.99 -2.21
CA TYR A 162 16.33 14.51 -2.77
C TYR A 162 16.17 14.04 -4.23
N PHE A 163 15.14 13.24 -4.52
CA PHE A 163 14.82 12.80 -5.87
C PHE A 163 14.63 13.98 -6.83
N GLU A 164 13.82 14.95 -6.47
CA GLU A 164 13.54 16.15 -7.27
C GLU A 164 14.81 16.97 -7.50
N LYS A 165 15.65 17.14 -6.46
CA LYS A 165 16.94 17.82 -6.56
C LYS A 165 17.84 17.18 -7.61
N ILE A 166 18.01 15.85 -7.59
CA ILE A 166 18.85 15.15 -8.58
C ILE A 166 18.32 15.38 -10.00
N LEU A 167 17.00 15.28 -10.22
CA LEU A 167 16.46 15.53 -11.55
C LEU A 167 16.68 16.96 -12.02
N GLU A 168 16.57 17.96 -11.15
CA GLU A 168 16.82 19.35 -11.50
C GLU A 168 18.31 19.62 -11.79
N GLU A 169 19.24 18.96 -11.08
CA GLU A 169 20.67 19.02 -11.39
C GLU A 169 20.96 18.52 -12.81
N PHE A 170 20.44 17.37 -13.20
CA PHE A 170 20.61 16.84 -14.56
C PHE A 170 19.92 17.70 -15.62
N LYS A 171 18.76 18.30 -15.33
CA LYS A 171 18.13 19.29 -16.23
C LYS A 171 19.01 20.52 -16.43
N ALA A 172 19.63 21.02 -15.37
CA ALA A 172 20.55 22.15 -15.44
C ALA A 172 21.80 21.85 -16.28
N GLU A 173 22.22 20.57 -16.36
CA GLU A 173 23.27 20.10 -17.27
C GLU A 173 22.78 19.93 -18.72
N GLY A 174 21.52 20.20 -19.01
CA GLY A 174 20.94 20.10 -20.35
C GLY A 174 20.36 18.72 -20.70
N VAL A 175 20.18 17.84 -19.71
CA VAL A 175 19.53 16.52 -19.92
C VAL A 175 18.01 16.71 -20.02
N ASP A 176 17.40 16.25 -21.11
CA ASP A 176 15.93 16.17 -21.22
C ASP A 176 15.41 15.00 -20.40
N VAL A 177 15.12 15.28 -19.12
CA VAL A 177 14.58 14.32 -18.17
C VAL A 177 13.23 14.76 -17.65
N THR A 178 12.26 13.84 -17.63
CA THR A 178 10.90 14.05 -17.09
C THR A 178 10.57 12.98 -16.07
N ALA A 179 9.76 13.34 -15.07
CA ALA A 179 9.20 12.42 -14.08
C ALA A 179 7.68 12.52 -14.06
N GLU A 180 7.00 11.41 -14.29
CA GLU A 180 5.56 11.27 -14.21
C GLU A 180 5.20 10.54 -12.92
N LEU A 181 4.34 11.14 -12.06
CA LEU A 181 3.83 10.49 -10.87
C LEU A 181 2.77 9.45 -11.27
N LEU A 182 3.09 8.17 -11.12
CA LEU A 182 2.20 7.06 -11.44
C LEU A 182 1.26 6.69 -10.30
N GLY A 183 1.69 6.94 -9.06
CA GLY A 183 0.89 6.62 -7.89
C GLY A 183 1.45 7.22 -6.62
N GLU A 184 0.52 7.56 -5.75
CA GLU A 184 0.81 8.08 -4.41
C GLU A 184 -0.10 7.35 -3.41
N ARG A 185 0.50 6.76 -2.37
CA ARG A 185 -0.22 6.24 -1.22
C ARG A 185 0.14 7.07 0.00
N PRO A 186 -0.82 7.63 0.74
CA PRO A 186 -0.50 8.49 1.88
C PRO A 186 0.08 7.68 3.03
N CYS A 187 0.95 8.31 3.84
CA CYS A 187 1.34 7.81 5.15
C CYS A 187 0.18 7.96 6.14
N GLY A 188 0.11 7.09 7.12
CA GLY A 188 -0.64 7.36 8.34
C GLY A 188 0.00 8.49 9.14
N ASN A 189 -0.78 9.17 9.95
CA ASN A 189 -0.24 10.20 10.84
C ASN A 189 0.27 9.54 12.13
N LYS A 190 1.59 9.43 12.31
CA LYS A 190 2.20 8.86 13.52
C LYS A 190 1.93 9.65 14.80
N GLU A 191 1.72 10.95 14.67
CA GLU A 191 1.45 11.82 15.83
C GLU A 191 0.02 11.64 16.36
N ASN A 192 -0.84 11.00 15.59
CA ASN A 192 -2.23 10.81 15.95
C ASN A 192 -2.40 9.55 16.81
N HIS A 193 -2.07 9.65 18.09
CA HIS A 193 -2.39 8.65 19.09
C HIS A 193 -3.90 8.63 19.38
N ASP A 194 -4.70 8.33 18.34
CA ASP A 194 -6.14 8.18 18.51
C ASP A 194 -6.44 6.95 19.37
N PRO A 195 -7.03 7.11 20.57
CA PRO A 195 -7.36 5.98 21.43
C PRO A 195 -8.33 5.00 20.74
N ARG A 196 -9.12 5.46 19.77
CA ARG A 196 -9.99 4.59 18.97
C ARG A 196 -9.18 3.65 18.09
N GLN A 197 -8.05 4.10 17.52
CA GLN A 197 -7.13 3.26 16.75
C GLN A 197 -6.54 2.17 17.64
N THR A 198 -6.07 2.53 18.84
CA THR A 198 -5.54 1.57 19.81
C THR A 198 -6.60 0.53 20.19
N ALA A 199 -7.83 0.97 20.46
CA ALA A 199 -8.93 0.08 20.81
C ALA A 199 -9.28 -0.88 19.65
N LEU A 200 -9.32 -0.39 18.41
CA LEU A 200 -9.57 -1.22 17.22
C LEU A 200 -8.48 -2.29 17.05
N LEU A 201 -7.21 -1.91 17.17
CA LEU A 201 -6.10 -2.85 17.03
C LEU A 201 -6.12 -3.92 18.13
N ALA A 202 -6.42 -3.53 19.38
CA ALA A 202 -6.60 -4.48 20.47
C ALA A 202 -7.75 -5.45 20.17
N GLN A 203 -8.91 -4.94 19.75
CA GLN A 203 -10.06 -5.77 19.38
C GLN A 203 -9.74 -6.77 18.26
N CYS A 204 -9.00 -6.33 17.24
CA CYS A 204 -8.56 -7.22 16.16
C CYS A 204 -7.60 -8.30 16.69
N ALA A 205 -6.65 -7.93 17.55
CA ALA A 205 -5.70 -8.86 18.14
C ALA A 205 -6.37 -9.88 19.05
N ASP A 206 -7.32 -9.44 19.89
CA ASP A 206 -8.11 -10.30 20.76
C ASP A 206 -8.93 -11.32 19.94
N ALA A 207 -9.57 -10.88 18.86
CA ALA A 207 -10.34 -11.77 17.99
C ALA A 207 -9.46 -12.85 17.34
N VAL A 208 -8.25 -12.50 16.90
CA VAL A 208 -7.30 -13.49 16.37
C VAL A 208 -6.85 -14.45 17.46
N GLU A 209 -6.45 -13.95 18.62
CA GLU A 209 -5.98 -14.77 19.75
C GLU A 209 -7.08 -15.74 20.22
N ASN A 210 -8.33 -15.28 20.32
CA ASN A 210 -9.48 -16.10 20.73
C ASN A 210 -9.75 -17.30 19.81
N HIS A 211 -9.52 -17.14 18.50
CA HIS A 211 -9.87 -18.18 17.54
C HIS A 211 -8.68 -18.90 16.92
N PHE A 212 -7.50 -18.31 17.01
CA PHE A 212 -6.28 -18.84 16.43
C PHE A 212 -5.26 -19.28 17.48
N GLY A 213 -5.39 -18.83 18.74
CA GLY A 213 -4.55 -19.21 19.88
C GLY A 213 -3.21 -18.47 19.96
N THR A 214 -2.96 -17.53 19.06
CA THR A 214 -1.75 -16.70 19.07
C THR A 214 -2.11 -15.25 18.83
N ARG A 215 -1.57 -14.34 19.66
CA ARG A 215 -1.77 -12.91 19.50
C ARG A 215 -0.89 -12.37 18.38
N PRO A 216 -1.46 -11.76 17.32
CA PRO A 216 -0.69 -11.23 16.22
C PRO A 216 0.06 -9.94 16.61
N GLY A 217 1.22 -9.71 15.98
CA GLY A 217 1.92 -8.43 16.07
C GLY A 217 1.22 -7.35 15.24
N VAL A 218 1.43 -6.08 15.62
CA VAL A 218 1.00 -4.92 14.84
C VAL A 218 2.21 -4.34 14.12
N TYR A 219 2.09 -4.08 12.83
CA TYR A 219 3.17 -3.56 12.01
C TYR A 219 2.68 -2.48 11.02
N ALA A 220 3.63 -1.82 10.36
CA ALA A 220 3.36 -0.85 9.30
C ALA A 220 3.31 -1.56 7.94
N GLY A 221 2.28 -1.27 7.16
CA GLY A 221 2.10 -1.84 5.83
C GLY A 221 1.37 -0.88 4.90
N SER A 222 1.31 -1.23 3.62
CA SER A 222 0.61 -0.43 2.61
C SER A 222 -0.57 -1.24 2.09
N THR A 223 -1.77 -0.85 2.48
CA THR A 223 -3.04 -1.53 2.19
C THR A 223 -4.15 -0.51 1.94
N ASP A 224 -5.36 -0.96 1.70
CA ASP A 224 -6.54 -0.10 1.64
C ASP A 224 -6.73 0.79 2.89
N CYS A 225 -6.13 0.41 4.02
CA CYS A 225 -6.16 1.18 5.25
C CYS A 225 -5.35 2.48 5.20
N ASN A 226 -4.46 2.67 4.21
CA ASN A 226 -3.72 3.92 4.05
C ASN A 226 -4.65 5.14 3.96
N ILE A 227 -5.75 5.01 3.21
CA ILE A 227 -6.68 6.13 2.98
C ILE A 227 -7.44 6.52 4.26
N PRO A 228 -8.13 5.61 4.97
CA PRO A 228 -8.79 5.98 6.23
C PRO A 228 -7.80 6.46 7.28
N LEU A 229 -6.65 5.80 7.47
CA LEU A 229 -5.64 6.20 8.45
C LEU A 229 -5.10 7.62 8.20
N ALA A 230 -4.83 7.97 6.94
CA ALA A 230 -4.40 9.31 6.57
C ALA A 230 -5.48 10.39 6.81
N ASN A 231 -6.75 9.99 6.85
CA ASN A 231 -7.89 10.87 7.16
C ASN A 231 -8.29 10.87 8.65
N GLY A 232 -7.49 10.26 9.53
CA GLY A 232 -7.77 10.19 10.96
C GLY A 232 -8.92 9.25 11.31
N ILE A 233 -9.23 8.31 10.44
CA ILE A 233 -10.24 7.27 10.65
C ILE A 233 -9.53 6.01 11.11
N PRO A 234 -9.86 5.44 12.28
CA PRO A 234 -9.31 4.17 12.75
C PRO A 234 -9.45 3.07 11.70
N ALA A 235 -8.33 2.39 11.40
CA ALA A 235 -8.35 1.31 10.43
C ALA A 235 -7.33 0.22 10.74
N ALA A 236 -7.68 -1.02 10.40
CA ALA A 236 -6.82 -2.18 10.53
C ALA A 236 -6.99 -3.10 9.32
N ALA A 237 -5.87 -3.58 8.76
CA ALA A 237 -5.91 -4.70 7.83
C ALA A 237 -5.45 -5.96 8.55
N ILE A 238 -6.21 -7.05 8.39
CA ILE A 238 -6.05 -8.30 9.11
C ILE A 238 -6.32 -9.47 8.18
N GLY A 239 -5.44 -10.48 8.20
CA GLY A 239 -5.63 -11.70 7.45
C GLY A 239 -6.65 -12.65 8.07
N LEU A 240 -7.18 -13.51 7.24
CA LEU A 240 -8.16 -14.54 7.64
C LEU A 240 -7.68 -15.97 7.36
N CYS A 241 -6.41 -16.17 7.07
CA CYS A 241 -5.83 -17.50 6.82
C CYS A 241 -4.35 -17.54 7.17
N ILE A 242 -3.81 -18.73 7.36
CA ILE A 242 -2.37 -18.99 7.33
C ILE A 242 -1.95 -19.12 5.88
N GLY A 243 -0.82 -18.53 5.54
CA GLY A 243 -0.25 -18.64 4.22
C GLY A 243 1.14 -18.01 4.17
N ALA A 244 1.76 -18.07 3.01
CA ALA A 244 3.03 -17.41 2.74
C ALA A 244 3.26 -17.22 1.23
N GLY A 245 4.27 -16.42 0.90
CA GLY A 245 4.72 -16.23 -0.48
C GLY A 245 3.88 -15.25 -1.28
N GLU A 246 3.31 -14.24 -0.63
CA GLU A 246 2.56 -13.16 -1.29
C GLU A 246 3.29 -12.63 -2.53
N HIS A 247 2.53 -12.36 -3.58
CA HIS A 247 3.00 -11.85 -4.87
C HIS A 247 4.01 -12.75 -5.61
N THR A 248 4.12 -14.02 -5.23
CA THR A 248 4.95 -15.00 -5.94
C THR A 248 4.12 -16.13 -6.53
N ARG A 249 4.73 -16.91 -7.46
CA ARG A 249 4.09 -18.14 -7.98
C ARG A 249 4.01 -19.26 -6.94
N GLY A 250 4.79 -19.18 -5.88
CA GLY A 250 4.82 -20.14 -4.77
C GLY A 250 3.85 -19.78 -3.64
N GLU A 251 2.97 -18.83 -3.85
CA GLU A 251 1.98 -18.42 -2.87
C GLU A 251 1.01 -19.54 -2.51
N TRP A 252 0.78 -19.76 -1.22
CA TRP A 252 -0.08 -20.80 -0.70
C TRP A 252 -0.86 -20.36 0.52
N ILE A 253 -1.98 -21.02 0.80
CA ILE A 253 -2.75 -20.91 2.03
C ILE A 253 -3.05 -22.28 2.62
N GLU A 254 -3.18 -22.36 3.94
CA GLU A 254 -3.69 -23.52 4.65
C GLU A 254 -5.21 -23.43 4.71
N THR A 255 -5.89 -24.33 4.00
CA THR A 255 -7.36 -24.28 3.87
C THR A 255 -8.10 -24.48 5.20
N GLU A 256 -7.56 -25.28 6.12
CA GLU A 256 -8.16 -25.51 7.44
C GLU A 256 -8.15 -24.24 8.31
N SER A 257 -7.16 -23.34 8.13
CA SER A 257 -7.07 -22.05 8.84
C SER A 257 -8.23 -21.10 8.51
N LEU A 258 -8.87 -21.26 7.36
CA LEU A 258 -10.06 -20.49 6.97
C LEU A 258 -11.21 -20.61 7.98
N LYS A 259 -11.29 -21.72 8.71
CA LYS A 259 -12.30 -21.90 9.77
C LYS A 259 -12.08 -20.92 10.93
N ALA A 260 -10.83 -20.74 11.34
CA ALA A 260 -10.46 -19.76 12.37
C ALA A 260 -10.67 -18.33 11.83
N GLY A 261 -10.23 -18.05 10.62
CA GLY A 261 -10.43 -16.74 9.97
C GLY A 261 -11.91 -16.35 9.87
N PHE A 262 -12.78 -17.30 9.51
CA PHE A 262 -14.21 -17.05 9.53
C PHE A 262 -14.74 -16.62 10.91
N LYS A 263 -14.27 -17.27 11.98
CA LYS A 263 -14.68 -16.91 13.36
C LYS A 263 -14.17 -15.53 13.75
N VAL A 264 -12.92 -15.20 13.40
CA VAL A 264 -12.34 -13.86 13.58
C VAL A 264 -13.20 -12.79 12.91
N ALA A 265 -13.48 -12.94 11.62
CA ALA A 265 -14.33 -12.01 10.88
C ALA A 265 -15.75 -11.90 11.51
N ALA A 266 -16.28 -13.03 11.93
CA ALA A 266 -17.58 -13.11 12.57
C ALA A 266 -17.64 -12.31 13.88
N GLU A 267 -16.62 -12.47 14.74
CA GLU A 267 -16.53 -11.76 16.02
C GLU A 267 -16.43 -10.25 15.79
N LEU A 268 -15.52 -9.82 14.89
CA LEU A 268 -15.30 -8.41 14.59
C LEU A 268 -16.55 -7.70 14.04
N ILE A 269 -17.33 -8.40 13.20
CA ILE A 269 -18.57 -7.85 12.63
C ILE A 269 -19.68 -7.85 13.70
N SER A 270 -19.81 -8.93 14.46
CA SER A 270 -20.88 -9.07 15.47
C SER A 270 -20.68 -8.14 16.68
N ALA A 271 -19.45 -7.74 16.96
CA ALA A 271 -19.14 -6.74 17.99
C ALA A 271 -19.81 -5.36 17.72
N ARG A 272 -20.37 -5.16 16.53
CA ARG A 272 -21.13 -3.94 16.15
C ARG A 272 -22.63 -4.08 16.36
N PHE A 273 -23.13 -5.27 16.76
CA PHE A 273 -24.54 -5.49 17.02
C PHE A 273 -24.88 -5.04 18.42
N LEU A 274 -26.04 -4.42 18.57
CA LEU A 274 -26.60 -4.14 19.87
C LEU A 274 -27.10 -5.45 20.52
N PRO A 275 -26.99 -5.61 21.85
CA PRO A 275 -27.63 -6.72 22.53
C PRO A 275 -29.11 -6.78 22.17
N GLU A 276 -29.64 -7.99 21.98
CA GLU A 276 -31.08 -8.18 21.92
C GLU A 276 -31.68 -7.75 23.25
N GLU A 277 -32.63 -6.83 23.23
CA GLU A 277 -33.45 -6.54 24.41
C GLU A 277 -34.15 -7.85 24.78
N LYS A 278 -33.69 -8.48 25.86
CA LYS A 278 -34.45 -9.59 26.46
C LYS A 278 -35.79 -9.00 26.88
N GLY A 279 -36.84 -9.30 26.10
CA GLY A 279 -38.19 -8.96 26.47
C GLY A 279 -38.46 -9.53 27.88
N GLU A 280 -38.83 -8.64 28.81
CA GLU A 280 -39.36 -9.03 30.11
C GLU A 280 -40.68 -9.81 29.93
#